data_d6eb211f54600e2067404749de6f862a
#
_entry.id   d6eb211f54600e2067404749de6f862a
#
_cell.length_a   1.000
_cell.length_b   1.000
_cell.length_c   1.000
_cell.angle_alpha   90.00
_cell.angle_beta   90.00
_cell.angle_gamma   90.00
#
_symmetry.space_group_name_H-M   'P 1'
#
loop_
_entity.id
_entity.type
_entity.pdbx_description
1 polymer ?
#
loop_
_entity_poly.entity_id
_entity_poly.type
_entity_poly.pdbx_seq_one_letter_code
_entity_poly.pdbx_strand_id
1 'polypeptide(L)'
;MIRHLSWRLGPAAGIAISMIAAAAAHADDQRRENLYTVTALTSNLPNVAPNQDPVLQNAWGVTFTPGASPFWISDNATGCSTLYDGAGVPAGGPPPLKVAIPLPGGTPSPTSCMPVSPNANPPPTNAAPTGLVWNPTTGSTGFTVPGTSIIAVFIWATEDGTVSAWAPTLPDTSHAVEAVNNSPGAVYKGLAVGTNAQGVFLYATDFRGAKIDVFAPPNFSPASSTQIPGSFSDPDIPAGFAPFGIQNINGTLFVTYALQNNEKHDDVAGPGNGFVDVFDTDGNLLLRFASRGTLNSPWGVSRASFAFGRFSGDILIGNFGDGKISAFGSDGDFHGRLRDATTKKPLAIDGLWTITLGGGRNSNSDTLYFTAGPDSEMNGLFGTITPQN
;
A
#
# COMPACT_ATOMS: atom_id res chain seq x y z
N MET A 1 -6.92 -54.37 -48.26
CA MET A 1 -6.79 -52.91 -48.12
C MET A 1 -7.52 -52.52 -46.85
N ILE A 2 -6.80 -52.48 -45.68
CA ILE A 2 -7.38 -52.20 -44.37
C ILE A 2 -7.00 -50.73 -44.05
N ARG A 3 -7.99 -49.87 -43.89
CA ARG A 3 -7.79 -48.48 -43.49
C ARG A 3 -7.79 -48.40 -41.98
N HIS A 4 -6.65 -47.97 -41.38
CA HIS A 4 -6.54 -47.60 -39.97
C HIS A 4 -7.22 -46.25 -39.74
N LEU A 5 -8.22 -46.22 -38.89
CA LEU A 5 -8.84 -45.00 -38.39
C LEU A 5 -8.10 -44.56 -37.11
N SER A 6 -7.32 -43.51 -37.17
CA SER A 6 -6.65 -42.93 -36.00
C SER A 6 -7.60 -41.92 -35.34
N TRP A 7 -8.09 -42.21 -34.15
CA TRP A 7 -8.80 -41.24 -33.32
C TRP A 7 -7.81 -40.29 -32.70
N ARG A 8 -7.89 -39.04 -33.07
CA ARG A 8 -7.20 -37.95 -32.37
C ARG A 8 -8.11 -37.51 -31.20
N LEU A 9 -7.66 -37.76 -29.96
CA LEU A 9 -8.26 -37.16 -28.77
C LEU A 9 -7.93 -35.66 -28.77
N GLY A 10 -8.97 -34.82 -28.78
CA GLY A 10 -8.89 -33.37 -28.78
C GLY A 10 -8.57 -32.79 -27.39
N PRO A 11 -8.29 -31.50 -27.27
CA PRO A 11 -7.78 -30.83 -26.06
C PRO A 11 -8.79 -30.64 -24.92
N ALA A 12 -9.94 -31.33 -24.93
CA ALA A 12 -10.97 -31.18 -23.91
C ALA A 12 -10.64 -31.81 -22.54
N ALA A 13 -9.69 -32.74 -22.47
CA ALA A 13 -9.34 -33.39 -21.20
C ALA A 13 -8.48 -32.52 -20.26
N GLY A 14 -7.71 -31.55 -20.79
CA GLY A 14 -6.84 -30.69 -20.00
C GLY A 14 -7.59 -29.60 -19.21
N ILE A 15 -8.70 -29.11 -19.74
CA ILE A 15 -9.51 -28.04 -19.10
C ILE A 15 -10.34 -28.62 -17.93
N ALA A 16 -10.84 -29.82 -18.04
CA ALA A 16 -11.60 -30.46 -16.96
C ALA A 16 -10.74 -30.79 -15.74
N ILE A 17 -9.48 -31.19 -15.94
CA ILE A 17 -8.57 -31.51 -14.81
C ILE A 17 -8.15 -30.25 -14.07
N SER A 18 -7.92 -29.12 -14.76
CA SER A 18 -7.57 -27.87 -14.11
C SER A 18 -8.74 -27.24 -13.33
N MET A 19 -9.99 -27.39 -13.80
CA MET A 19 -11.18 -26.95 -13.07
C MET A 19 -11.46 -27.82 -11.83
N ILE A 20 -11.22 -29.11 -11.89
CA ILE A 20 -11.39 -30.02 -10.74
C ILE A 20 -10.32 -29.74 -9.68
N ALA A 21 -9.06 -29.48 -10.08
CA ALA A 21 -7.99 -29.15 -9.15
C ALA A 21 -8.22 -27.79 -8.48
N ALA A 22 -8.70 -26.78 -9.21
CA ALA A 22 -9.06 -25.48 -8.67
C ALA A 22 -10.26 -25.56 -7.70
N ALA A 23 -11.28 -26.34 -8.04
CA ALA A 23 -12.44 -26.57 -7.16
C ALA A 23 -12.07 -27.36 -5.90
N ALA A 24 -11.15 -28.32 -5.98
CA ALA A 24 -10.67 -29.08 -4.83
C ALA A 24 -9.80 -28.20 -3.90
N ALA A 25 -8.94 -27.36 -4.44
CA ALA A 25 -8.15 -26.40 -3.66
C ALA A 25 -9.05 -25.39 -2.94
N HIS A 26 -10.08 -24.88 -3.62
CA HIS A 26 -11.05 -23.97 -3.02
C HIS A 26 -11.92 -24.65 -1.94
N ALA A 27 -12.28 -25.91 -2.11
CA ALA A 27 -13.02 -26.68 -1.11
C ALA A 27 -12.18 -27.03 0.12
N ASP A 28 -10.87 -27.20 -0.02
CA ASP A 28 -9.94 -27.40 1.10
C ASP A 28 -9.73 -26.11 1.89
N ASP A 29 -9.61 -24.99 1.22
CA ASP A 29 -9.52 -23.66 1.82
C ASP A 29 -10.76 -23.30 2.66
N GLN A 30 -11.95 -23.68 2.23
CA GLN A 30 -13.19 -23.48 2.98
C GLN A 30 -13.28 -24.31 4.27
N ARG A 31 -12.43 -25.33 4.44
CA ARG A 31 -12.35 -26.14 5.66
C ARG A 31 -11.39 -25.57 6.69
N ARG A 32 -10.48 -24.68 6.28
CA ARG A 32 -9.51 -24.04 7.19
C ARG A 32 -10.25 -23.08 8.13
N GLU A 33 -9.77 -22.98 9.36
CA GLU A 33 -10.34 -22.05 10.32
C GLU A 33 -10.06 -20.61 9.89
N ASN A 34 -11.07 -19.75 10.01
CA ASN A 34 -10.95 -18.31 9.82
C ASN A 34 -10.42 -17.67 11.11
N LEU A 35 -9.17 -17.96 11.45
CA LEU A 35 -8.54 -17.47 12.68
C LEU A 35 -7.12 -16.99 12.39
N TYR A 36 -6.83 -15.76 12.83
CA TYR A 36 -5.57 -15.09 12.59
C TYR A 36 -4.99 -14.50 13.87
N THR A 37 -3.67 -14.57 14.00
CA THR A 37 -2.91 -13.97 15.11
C THR A 37 -2.27 -12.69 14.65
N VAL A 38 -2.48 -11.60 15.38
CA VAL A 38 -1.77 -10.33 15.22
C VAL A 38 -0.56 -10.33 16.16
N THR A 39 0.61 -10.00 15.63
CA THR A 39 1.83 -9.85 16.40
C THR A 39 2.44 -8.47 16.18
N ALA A 40 2.58 -7.68 17.22
CA ALA A 40 3.31 -6.42 17.19
C ALA A 40 4.82 -6.71 17.09
N LEU A 41 5.51 -6.04 16.17
CA LEU A 41 6.96 -6.16 15.94
C LEU A 41 7.72 -4.93 16.43
N THR A 42 7.22 -3.73 16.10
CA THR A 42 7.81 -2.44 16.50
C THR A 42 6.71 -1.45 16.82
N SER A 43 6.89 -0.66 17.88
CA SER A 43 6.00 0.45 18.24
C SER A 43 6.80 1.65 18.71
N ASN A 44 6.21 2.86 18.62
CA ASN A 44 6.79 4.04 19.28
C ASN A 44 6.63 3.98 20.81
N LEU A 45 5.62 3.27 21.29
CA LEU A 45 5.34 3.13 22.72
C LEU A 45 6.20 2.02 23.37
N PRO A 46 6.66 2.22 24.62
CA PRO A 46 7.36 1.19 25.35
C PRO A 46 6.42 0.03 25.72
N ASN A 47 6.97 -1.19 25.75
CA ASN A 47 6.27 -2.43 26.18
C ASN A 47 5.05 -2.84 25.32
N VAL A 48 4.86 -2.25 24.13
CA VAL A 48 3.80 -2.64 23.19
C VAL A 48 4.30 -3.70 22.20
N ALA A 49 5.58 -3.63 21.83
CA ALA A 49 6.23 -4.55 20.92
C ALA A 49 7.64 -4.92 21.42
N PRO A 50 8.27 -5.99 20.90
CA PRO A 50 9.65 -6.34 21.24
C PRO A 50 10.66 -5.25 20.89
N ASN A 51 10.43 -4.51 19.80
CA ASN A 51 11.27 -3.39 19.38
C ASN A 51 10.54 -2.06 19.61
N GLN A 52 11.28 -1.06 20.07
CA GLN A 52 10.77 0.31 20.22
C GLN A 52 11.53 1.26 19.30
N ASP A 53 10.80 2.05 18.51
CA ASP A 53 11.33 3.22 17.82
C ASP A 53 10.40 4.42 18.03
N PRO A 54 10.78 5.40 18.85
CA PRO A 54 9.94 6.57 19.15
C PRO A 54 9.57 7.42 17.92
N VAL A 55 10.26 7.23 16.78
CA VAL A 55 9.99 7.97 15.53
C VAL A 55 8.89 7.31 14.70
N LEU A 56 8.62 6.01 14.91
CA LEU A 56 7.53 5.31 14.23
C LEU A 56 6.18 5.84 14.75
N GLN A 57 5.69 6.96 14.23
CA GLN A 57 4.42 7.55 14.61
C GLN A 57 3.53 7.78 13.40
N ASN A 58 2.26 7.36 13.49
CA ASN A 58 1.30 7.32 12.39
C ASN A 58 1.91 6.62 11.16
N ALA A 59 2.18 5.33 11.29
CA ALA A 59 2.85 4.53 10.28
C ALA A 59 1.90 4.18 9.13
N TRP A 60 2.14 4.74 7.91
CA TRP A 60 1.28 4.59 6.75
C TRP A 60 1.81 3.59 5.71
N GLY A 61 2.45 4.10 4.65
CA GLY A 61 2.92 3.33 3.51
C GLY A 61 4.08 2.42 3.84
N VAL A 62 4.11 1.23 3.25
CA VAL A 62 5.21 0.26 3.37
C VAL A 62 5.66 -0.19 2.01
N THR A 63 6.96 -0.23 1.80
CA THR A 63 7.57 -0.88 0.62
C THR A 63 8.92 -1.50 0.96
N PHE A 64 9.46 -2.28 0.04
CA PHE A 64 10.79 -2.88 0.12
C PHE A 64 11.30 -3.21 -1.28
N THR A 65 12.61 -3.31 -1.44
CA THR A 65 13.21 -3.94 -2.61
C THR A 65 13.15 -5.45 -2.41
N PRO A 66 12.57 -6.23 -3.32
CA PRO A 66 12.41 -7.67 -3.14
C PRO A 66 13.71 -8.38 -2.75
N GLY A 67 13.64 -9.19 -1.70
CA GLY A 67 14.69 -10.10 -1.24
C GLY A 67 15.86 -9.47 -0.47
N ALA A 68 16.07 -8.15 -0.51
CA ALA A 68 17.31 -7.56 0.00
C ALA A 68 17.14 -6.42 1.00
N SER A 69 16.21 -5.49 0.78
CA SER A 69 16.09 -4.33 1.66
C SER A 69 15.21 -4.63 2.89
N PRO A 70 15.38 -3.88 3.98
CA PRO A 70 14.37 -3.81 5.02
C PRO A 70 13.04 -3.27 4.47
N PHE A 71 11.98 -3.38 5.25
CA PHE A 71 10.75 -2.63 5.05
C PHE A 71 11.00 -1.15 5.33
N TRP A 72 10.63 -0.31 4.40
CA TRP A 72 10.63 1.15 4.51
C TRP A 72 9.22 1.57 4.86
N ILE A 73 9.06 2.42 5.87
CA ILE A 73 7.76 2.86 6.38
C ILE A 73 7.69 4.38 6.34
N SER A 74 6.56 4.92 5.88
CA SER A 74 6.24 6.34 5.99
C SER A 74 5.72 6.63 7.39
N ASP A 75 6.44 7.45 8.15
CA ASP A 75 6.05 7.92 9.48
C ASP A 75 5.43 9.31 9.35
N ASN A 76 4.11 9.34 9.14
CA ASN A 76 3.37 10.54 8.75
C ASN A 76 3.55 11.68 9.77
N ALA A 77 3.40 11.40 11.05
CA ALA A 77 3.48 12.42 12.09
C ALA A 77 4.89 13.02 12.28
N THR A 78 5.94 12.24 12.00
CA THR A 78 7.33 12.67 12.25
C THR A 78 8.04 13.18 10.99
N GLY A 79 7.37 13.17 9.82
CA GLY A 79 7.96 13.60 8.56
C GLY A 79 9.17 12.77 8.14
N CYS A 80 9.09 11.47 8.38
CA CYS A 80 10.23 10.58 8.28
C CYS A 80 9.89 9.30 7.52
N SER A 81 10.92 8.58 7.10
CA SER A 81 10.83 7.16 6.76
C SER A 81 11.81 6.38 7.61
N THR A 82 11.29 5.38 8.35
CA THR A 82 12.07 4.45 9.15
C THR A 82 12.16 3.07 8.48
N LEU A 83 13.12 2.26 8.91
CA LEU A 83 13.44 0.99 8.28
C LEU A 83 13.50 -0.14 9.30
N TYR A 84 12.84 -1.26 8.98
CA TYR A 84 12.83 -2.46 9.84
C TYR A 84 13.00 -3.74 9.02
N ASP A 85 13.66 -4.73 9.59
CA ASP A 85 13.62 -6.07 9.02
C ASP A 85 12.29 -6.80 9.32
N GLY A 86 12.12 -8.02 8.81
CA GLY A 86 10.90 -8.80 8.99
C GLY A 86 10.62 -9.24 10.44
N ALA A 87 11.55 -9.03 11.37
CA ALA A 87 11.37 -9.21 12.80
C ALA A 87 11.11 -7.87 13.54
N GLY A 88 11.00 -6.77 12.80
CA GLY A 88 10.79 -5.42 13.32
C GLY A 88 12.06 -4.77 13.89
N VAL A 89 13.23 -5.35 13.66
CA VAL A 89 14.48 -4.76 14.15
C VAL A 89 14.86 -3.55 13.28
N PRO A 90 15.10 -2.37 13.88
CA PRO A 90 15.54 -1.19 13.14
C PRO A 90 16.79 -1.47 12.29
N ALA A 91 16.79 -1.00 11.05
CA ALA A 91 17.78 -1.34 10.03
C ALA A 91 18.49 -0.11 9.44
N GLY A 92 19.50 -0.35 8.58
CA GLY A 92 20.23 0.71 7.88
C GLY A 92 21.51 1.15 8.53
N GLY A 93 22.00 0.41 9.53
CA GLY A 93 23.30 0.63 10.18
C GLY A 93 23.19 0.88 11.68
N PRO A 94 24.32 1.10 12.39
CA PRO A 94 24.40 1.75 13.67
C PRO A 94 24.87 3.24 13.52
N PRO A 95 24.04 4.28 13.81
CA PRO A 95 22.61 4.19 14.15
C PRO A 95 21.74 3.78 12.97
N PRO A 96 20.51 3.28 13.21
CA PRO A 96 19.57 2.96 12.15
C PRO A 96 19.32 4.16 11.24
N LEU A 97 19.23 3.91 9.93
CA LEU A 97 18.95 4.96 8.95
C LEU A 97 17.51 5.47 9.13
N LYS A 98 17.37 6.78 9.10
CA LYS A 98 16.11 7.52 9.03
C LYS A 98 16.24 8.54 7.92
N VAL A 99 15.19 8.65 7.10
CA VAL A 99 15.19 9.57 5.94
C VAL A 99 14.12 10.63 6.17
N ALA A 100 14.55 11.88 6.34
CA ALA A 100 13.65 13.02 6.47
C ALA A 100 12.99 13.33 5.12
N ILE A 101 11.67 13.51 5.12
CA ILE A 101 10.89 13.91 3.95
C ILE A 101 10.76 15.44 3.98
N PRO A 102 11.07 16.13 2.87
CA PRO A 102 11.04 17.59 2.83
C PRO A 102 9.61 18.13 2.83
N LEU A 103 9.42 19.29 3.46
CA LEU A 103 8.25 20.14 3.32
C LEU A 103 8.14 20.69 1.89
N PRO A 104 6.96 21.20 1.46
CA PRO A 104 6.85 21.95 0.22
C PRO A 104 7.89 23.09 0.14
N GLY A 105 8.65 23.08 -0.96
CA GLY A 105 9.83 23.94 -1.15
C GLY A 105 11.15 23.24 -0.91
N GLY A 106 11.15 21.93 -0.66
CA GLY A 106 12.31 21.05 -0.71
C GLY A 106 13.21 21.07 0.53
N THR A 107 12.82 21.75 1.61
CA THR A 107 13.63 21.81 2.84
C THR A 107 13.02 20.94 3.93
N PRO A 108 13.75 19.97 4.50
CA PRO A 108 13.28 19.22 5.66
C PRO A 108 13.03 20.13 6.87
N SER A 109 12.01 19.80 7.65
CA SER A 109 11.80 20.46 8.94
C SER A 109 12.94 20.09 9.89
N PRO A 110 13.43 21.01 10.74
CA PRO A 110 14.43 20.69 11.75
C PRO A 110 13.93 19.67 12.80
N THR A 111 12.62 19.42 12.87
CA THR A 111 12.01 18.42 13.75
C THR A 111 11.65 17.11 13.02
N SER A 112 11.95 17.00 11.73
CA SER A 112 11.79 15.73 11.00
C SER A 112 12.61 14.62 11.64
N CYS A 113 12.06 13.40 11.63
CA CYS A 113 12.65 12.22 12.27
C CYS A 113 12.87 12.35 13.78
N MET A 114 12.14 13.24 14.43
CA MET A 114 12.11 13.36 15.90
C MET A 114 10.72 12.93 16.41
N PRO A 115 10.66 12.29 17.60
CA PRO A 115 9.37 11.96 18.19
C PRO A 115 8.52 13.19 18.43
N VAL A 116 7.24 13.12 18.05
CA VAL A 116 6.27 14.18 18.29
C VAL A 116 5.51 13.90 19.59
N SER A 117 5.51 14.88 20.49
CA SER A 117 4.73 14.78 21.72
C SER A 117 3.24 14.99 21.40
N PRO A 118 2.34 14.13 21.93
CA PRO A 118 0.88 14.33 21.77
C PRO A 118 0.39 15.66 22.40
N ASN A 119 1.21 16.26 23.27
CA ASN A 119 0.91 17.54 23.94
C ASN A 119 1.70 18.72 23.34
N ALA A 120 2.38 18.54 22.21
CA ALA A 120 3.11 19.62 21.57
C ALA A 120 2.17 20.75 21.16
N ASN A 121 2.51 21.99 21.60
CA ASN A 121 1.73 23.16 21.28
C ASN A 121 2.65 24.36 20.99
N PRO A 122 2.71 24.85 19.76
CA PRO A 122 2.07 24.27 18.57
C PRO A 122 2.68 22.91 18.21
N PRO A 123 1.96 22.04 17.49
CA PRO A 123 2.55 20.83 16.95
C PRO A 123 3.67 21.17 15.98
N PRO A 124 4.73 20.35 15.86
CA PRO A 124 5.81 20.60 14.92
C PRO A 124 5.25 20.55 13.48
N THR A 125 5.75 21.43 12.64
CA THR A 125 5.45 21.41 11.20
C THR A 125 6.44 20.47 10.53
N ASN A 126 6.05 19.23 10.31
CA ASN A 126 6.78 18.23 9.55
C ASN A 126 6.04 17.95 8.25
N ALA A 127 6.70 17.41 7.24
CA ALA A 127 6.02 16.80 6.10
C ALA A 127 5.20 15.60 6.58
N ALA A 128 4.10 15.30 5.88
CA ALA A 128 3.20 14.20 6.21
C ALA A 128 3.27 13.09 5.15
N PRO A 129 4.32 12.22 5.12
CA PRO A 129 4.46 11.17 4.15
C PRO A 129 3.38 10.09 4.33
N THR A 130 2.84 9.62 3.19
CA THR A 130 1.73 8.68 3.10
C THR A 130 2.11 7.46 2.27
N GLY A 131 1.70 7.39 0.99
CA GLY A 131 2.05 6.33 0.07
C GLY A 131 3.56 6.27 -0.19
N LEU A 132 4.10 5.07 -0.30
CA LEU A 132 5.51 4.81 -0.50
C LEU A 132 5.70 3.64 -1.47
N VAL A 133 6.58 3.82 -2.46
CA VAL A 133 6.89 2.77 -3.44
C VAL A 133 8.39 2.57 -3.63
N TRP A 134 8.77 1.34 -3.94
CA TRP A 134 10.03 1.02 -4.58
C TRP A 134 9.92 1.25 -6.08
N ASN A 135 10.91 1.92 -6.67
CA ASN A 135 11.04 2.11 -8.10
C ASN A 135 11.73 0.87 -8.73
N PRO A 136 11.00 0.03 -9.48
CA PRO A 136 11.57 -1.19 -10.05
C PRO A 136 12.48 -0.94 -11.26
N THR A 137 12.55 0.31 -11.75
CA THR A 137 13.31 0.61 -12.96
C THR A 137 14.79 0.79 -12.67
N THR A 138 15.61 0.24 -13.56
CA THR A 138 17.06 0.42 -13.58
C THR A 138 17.47 1.08 -14.90
N GLY A 139 18.52 1.92 -14.86
CA GLY A 139 19.02 2.60 -16.06
C GLY A 139 18.28 3.90 -16.41
N SER A 140 18.52 4.44 -17.60
CA SER A 140 18.13 5.79 -18.01
C SER A 140 16.62 5.99 -18.26
N THR A 141 15.81 4.96 -18.14
CA THR A 141 14.36 5.03 -18.36
C THR A 141 13.54 5.14 -17.06
N GLY A 142 14.21 5.15 -15.90
CA GLY A 142 13.57 5.25 -14.59
C GLY A 142 13.47 6.67 -14.07
N PHE A 143 12.75 6.83 -12.94
CA PHE A 143 12.71 8.09 -12.21
C PHE A 143 14.08 8.41 -11.63
N THR A 144 14.53 9.64 -11.77
CA THR A 144 15.80 10.13 -11.21
C THR A 144 15.54 11.00 -9.99
N VAL A 145 16.49 11.00 -9.04
CA VAL A 145 16.46 11.99 -7.96
C VAL A 145 16.69 13.37 -8.54
N PRO A 146 15.83 14.36 -8.27
CA PRO A 146 15.89 15.68 -8.87
C PRO A 146 17.26 16.36 -8.74
N GLY A 147 17.68 17.05 -9.80
CA GLY A 147 19.01 17.71 -9.85
C GLY A 147 20.20 16.77 -10.01
N THR A 148 19.96 15.47 -10.19
CA THR A 148 21.00 14.45 -10.35
C THR A 148 20.72 13.51 -11.54
N SER A 149 21.68 12.65 -11.88
CA SER A 149 21.49 11.49 -12.78
C SER A 149 21.27 10.18 -12.02
N ILE A 150 21.09 10.24 -10.69
CA ILE A 150 20.94 9.07 -9.82
C ILE A 150 19.52 8.54 -9.96
N ILE A 151 19.36 7.25 -10.23
CA ILE A 151 18.06 6.60 -10.26
C ILE A 151 17.49 6.55 -8.83
N ALA A 152 16.27 7.05 -8.67
CA ALA A 152 15.53 6.94 -7.42
C ALA A 152 15.26 5.47 -7.08
N VAL A 153 15.44 5.09 -5.82
CA VAL A 153 15.13 3.74 -5.32
C VAL A 153 13.81 3.73 -4.59
N PHE A 154 13.55 4.74 -3.76
CA PHE A 154 12.29 4.90 -3.05
C PHE A 154 11.68 6.26 -3.33
N ILE A 155 10.33 6.29 -3.40
CA ILE A 155 9.55 7.48 -3.74
C ILE A 155 8.37 7.56 -2.76
N TRP A 156 8.17 8.74 -2.17
CA TRP A 156 7.10 9.05 -1.21
C TRP A 156 6.13 10.06 -1.79
N ALA A 157 4.87 9.93 -1.44
CA ALA A 157 3.86 10.97 -1.56
C ALA A 157 3.57 11.57 -0.17
N THR A 158 3.02 12.77 -0.12
CA THR A 158 2.67 13.45 1.15
C THR A 158 1.29 14.08 1.10
N GLU A 159 0.66 14.26 2.26
CA GLU A 159 -0.57 15.05 2.39
C GLU A 159 -0.35 16.54 2.07
N ASP A 160 0.88 17.00 2.13
CA ASP A 160 1.26 18.36 1.73
C ASP A 160 1.16 18.60 0.21
N GLY A 161 0.88 17.54 -0.57
CA GLY A 161 0.77 17.60 -2.02
C GLY A 161 2.13 17.52 -2.73
N THR A 162 3.14 16.90 -2.11
CA THR A 162 4.47 16.70 -2.71
C THR A 162 4.75 15.24 -3.03
N VAL A 163 5.71 15.02 -3.92
CA VAL A 163 6.36 13.72 -4.15
C VAL A 163 7.85 13.91 -3.95
N SER A 164 8.50 12.98 -3.24
CA SER A 164 9.93 13.02 -2.96
C SER A 164 10.62 11.73 -3.36
N ALA A 165 11.89 11.81 -3.75
CA ALA A 165 12.68 10.69 -4.25
C ALA A 165 14.00 10.55 -3.50
N TRP A 166 14.48 9.31 -3.36
CA TRP A 166 15.72 9.00 -2.64
C TRP A 166 16.46 7.81 -3.26
N ALA A 167 17.78 7.82 -3.07
CA ALA A 167 18.66 6.71 -3.42
C ALA A 167 19.83 6.59 -2.43
N PRO A 168 20.37 5.38 -2.20
CA PRO A 168 21.47 5.15 -1.25
C PRO A 168 22.82 5.73 -1.71
N THR A 169 22.91 6.20 -2.94
CA THR A 169 24.11 6.81 -3.53
C THR A 169 24.08 8.34 -3.51
N LEU A 170 23.08 8.95 -2.89
CA LEU A 170 23.06 10.39 -2.67
C LEU A 170 24.22 10.82 -1.76
N PRO A 171 24.77 12.04 -1.95
CA PRO A 171 25.78 12.60 -1.05
C PRO A 171 25.29 12.71 0.40
N ASP A 172 24.02 13.03 0.58
CA ASP A 172 23.32 13.01 1.87
C ASP A 172 22.19 11.98 1.78
N THR A 173 22.32 10.88 2.48
CA THR A 173 21.33 9.80 2.54
C THR A 173 20.32 9.96 3.67
N SER A 174 20.44 10.99 4.51
CA SER A 174 19.50 11.26 5.60
C SER A 174 18.26 12.05 5.15
N HIS A 175 18.23 12.52 3.89
CA HIS A 175 17.14 13.32 3.34
C HIS A 175 16.70 12.81 1.97
N ALA A 176 15.38 12.81 1.73
CA ALA A 176 14.82 12.70 0.39
C ALA A 176 14.81 14.07 -0.31
N VAL A 177 14.68 14.07 -1.64
CA VAL A 177 14.66 15.28 -2.47
C VAL A 177 13.27 15.46 -3.07
N GLU A 178 12.68 16.65 -2.94
CA GLU A 178 11.40 17.01 -3.54
C GLU A 178 11.46 16.88 -5.06
N ALA A 179 10.51 16.13 -5.64
CA ALA A 179 10.41 15.88 -7.07
C ALA A 179 9.19 16.53 -7.71
N VAL A 180 8.09 16.62 -6.95
CA VAL A 180 6.85 17.29 -7.36
C VAL A 180 6.36 18.15 -6.21
N ASN A 181 5.85 19.33 -6.55
CA ASN A 181 5.20 20.23 -5.60
C ASN A 181 3.88 20.75 -6.20
N ASN A 182 2.79 20.15 -5.77
CA ASN A 182 1.41 20.55 -6.12
C ASN A 182 0.68 21.16 -4.92
N SER A 183 1.46 21.58 -3.90
CA SER A 183 0.94 22.23 -2.68
C SER A 183 0.39 23.64 -2.98
N PRO A 184 -0.67 24.08 -2.33
CA PRO A 184 -1.59 23.35 -1.45
C PRO A 184 -2.77 22.71 -2.22
N GLY A 185 -2.67 22.55 -3.53
CA GLY A 185 -3.76 22.10 -4.40
C GLY A 185 -4.07 20.62 -4.29
N ALA A 186 -3.10 19.78 -3.99
CA ALA A 186 -3.26 18.33 -3.84
C ALA A 186 -3.11 17.88 -2.39
N VAL A 187 -3.70 16.71 -2.09
CA VAL A 187 -3.47 15.92 -0.86
C VAL A 187 -3.25 14.47 -1.31
N TYR A 188 -2.00 14.03 -1.36
CA TYR A 188 -1.70 12.67 -1.81
C TYR A 188 -1.81 11.68 -0.66
N LYS A 189 -2.62 10.62 -0.84
CA LYS A 189 -2.87 9.59 0.18
C LYS A 189 -2.24 8.24 -0.17
N GLY A 190 -2.30 7.82 -1.41
CA GLY A 190 -1.73 6.56 -1.89
C GLY A 190 -0.75 6.75 -3.04
N LEU A 191 0.15 5.79 -3.24
CA LEU A 191 1.15 5.80 -4.29
C LEU A 191 1.37 4.40 -4.85
N ALA A 192 1.40 4.26 -6.16
CA ALA A 192 1.72 3.01 -6.85
C ALA A 192 2.65 3.24 -8.05
N VAL A 193 3.41 2.22 -8.41
CA VAL A 193 4.16 2.16 -9.67
C VAL A 193 3.53 1.10 -10.56
N GLY A 194 3.37 1.41 -11.85
CA GLY A 194 2.89 0.47 -12.87
C GLY A 194 3.58 0.67 -14.20
N THR A 195 3.44 -0.30 -15.09
CA THR A 195 4.04 -0.29 -16.42
C THR A 195 2.98 -0.57 -17.46
N ASN A 196 2.94 0.24 -18.51
CA ASN A 196 2.15 -0.01 -19.71
C ASN A 196 3.05 -0.12 -20.95
N ALA A 197 2.47 -0.10 -22.14
CA ALA A 197 3.22 -0.17 -23.41
C ALA A 197 4.17 1.03 -23.64
N GLN A 198 3.95 2.16 -22.96
CA GLN A 198 4.74 3.39 -23.08
C GLN A 198 5.87 3.48 -22.06
N GLY A 199 5.86 2.65 -21.02
CA GLY A 199 6.90 2.63 -19.99
C GLY A 199 6.36 2.51 -18.58
N VAL A 200 7.20 2.89 -17.61
CA VAL A 200 6.85 2.92 -16.18
C VAL A 200 6.24 4.27 -15.82
N PHE A 201 5.25 4.24 -14.92
CA PHE A 201 4.58 5.43 -14.41
C PHE A 201 4.36 5.35 -12.90
N LEU A 202 4.29 6.51 -12.28
CA LEU A 202 3.94 6.69 -10.87
C LEU A 202 2.52 7.24 -10.79
N TYR A 203 1.68 6.60 -10.00
CA TYR A 203 0.27 6.94 -9.81
C TYR A 203 0.06 7.40 -8.37
N ALA A 204 -0.41 8.63 -8.19
CA ALA A 204 -0.67 9.22 -6.88
C ALA A 204 -2.16 9.55 -6.74
N THR A 205 -2.81 9.04 -5.69
CA THR A 205 -4.20 9.41 -5.40
C THR A 205 -4.25 10.80 -4.80
N ASP A 206 -4.71 11.79 -5.57
CA ASP A 206 -5.02 13.13 -5.07
C ASP A 206 -6.41 13.13 -4.46
N PHE A 207 -6.46 12.94 -3.16
CA PHE A 207 -7.71 12.88 -2.40
C PHE A 207 -8.48 14.19 -2.46
N ARG A 208 -7.79 15.34 -2.36
CA ARG A 208 -8.42 16.67 -2.46
C ARG A 208 -9.00 16.92 -3.85
N GLY A 209 -8.23 16.59 -4.88
CA GLY A 209 -8.64 16.76 -6.28
C GLY A 209 -9.65 15.72 -6.76
N ALA A 210 -9.93 14.66 -5.98
CA ALA A 210 -10.73 13.50 -6.36
C ALA A 210 -10.31 12.89 -7.70
N LYS A 211 -9.00 12.71 -7.89
CA LYS A 211 -8.38 12.20 -9.13
C LYS A 211 -7.13 11.39 -8.82
N ILE A 212 -6.58 10.75 -9.84
CA ILE A 212 -5.24 10.16 -9.81
C ILE A 212 -4.33 11.00 -10.68
N ASP A 213 -3.27 11.57 -10.09
CA ASP A 213 -2.19 12.20 -10.83
C ASP A 213 -1.19 11.14 -11.27
N VAL A 214 -0.78 11.21 -12.53
CA VAL A 214 0.18 10.26 -13.11
C VAL A 214 1.44 10.99 -13.54
N PHE A 215 2.59 10.48 -13.10
CA PHE A 215 3.89 11.08 -13.42
C PHE A 215 4.73 10.12 -14.27
N ALA A 216 5.46 10.70 -15.21
CA ALA A 216 6.37 10.00 -16.11
C ALA A 216 7.85 10.26 -15.74
N PRO A 217 8.74 9.25 -15.89
CA PRO A 217 10.17 9.46 -15.75
C PRO A 217 10.73 10.32 -16.89
N PRO A 218 11.98 10.84 -16.78
CA PRO A 218 12.83 10.70 -15.59
C PRO A 218 12.53 11.73 -14.50
N ASN A 219 11.89 12.85 -14.82
CA ASN A 219 11.81 14.07 -13.99
C ASN A 219 10.43 14.23 -13.31
N PHE A 220 9.64 13.20 -13.17
CA PHE A 220 8.30 13.26 -12.56
C PHE A 220 7.36 14.25 -13.26
N SER A 221 7.51 14.42 -14.57
CA SER A 221 6.60 15.26 -15.36
C SER A 221 5.21 14.64 -15.40
N PRO A 222 4.12 15.44 -15.43
CA PRO A 222 2.78 14.91 -15.64
C PRO A 222 2.73 14.07 -16.93
N ALA A 223 2.15 12.88 -16.84
CA ALA A 223 2.00 12.01 -18.00
C ALA A 223 1.01 12.63 -19.01
N SER A 224 1.31 12.50 -20.29
CA SER A 224 0.44 12.98 -21.36
C SER A 224 -0.72 11.99 -21.64
N SER A 225 -1.78 12.46 -22.28
CA SER A 225 -2.90 11.60 -22.72
C SER A 225 -2.52 10.55 -23.77
N THR A 226 -1.36 10.68 -24.43
CA THR A 226 -0.81 9.62 -25.30
C THR A 226 -0.08 8.54 -24.53
N GLN A 227 0.42 8.85 -23.33
CA GLN A 227 1.08 7.90 -22.43
C GLN A 227 0.06 7.18 -21.55
N ILE A 228 -0.97 7.91 -21.10
CA ILE A 228 -2.07 7.40 -20.28
C ILE A 228 -3.38 7.85 -20.96
N PRO A 229 -3.95 7.03 -21.83
CA PRO A 229 -5.16 7.40 -22.59
C PRO A 229 -6.45 7.35 -21.79
N GLY A 230 -6.50 6.60 -20.70
CA GLY A 230 -7.65 6.53 -19.80
C GLY A 230 -7.68 7.68 -18.79
N SER A 231 -8.74 7.74 -18.01
CA SER A 231 -9.03 8.86 -17.10
C SER A 231 -9.06 8.48 -15.61
N PHE A 232 -8.86 7.21 -15.26
CA PHE A 232 -9.06 6.71 -13.88
C PHE A 232 -10.41 7.13 -13.29
N SER A 233 -11.45 7.11 -14.11
CA SER A 233 -12.78 7.57 -13.73
C SER A 233 -13.77 6.42 -13.73
N ASP A 234 -14.59 6.37 -12.68
CA ASP A 234 -15.81 5.59 -12.64
C ASP A 234 -16.98 6.57 -12.41
N PRO A 235 -17.88 6.74 -13.39
CA PRO A 235 -19.02 7.67 -13.28
C PRO A 235 -20.03 7.28 -12.21
N ASP A 236 -19.98 6.03 -11.72
CA ASP A 236 -20.89 5.53 -10.70
C ASP A 236 -20.36 5.72 -9.27
N ILE A 237 -19.17 6.30 -9.07
CA ILE A 237 -18.69 6.74 -7.76
C ILE A 237 -19.50 7.98 -7.35
N PRO A 238 -20.22 7.93 -6.20
CA PRO A 238 -21.00 9.08 -5.74
C PRO A 238 -20.12 10.30 -5.44
N ALA A 239 -20.66 11.49 -5.65
CA ALA A 239 -19.98 12.73 -5.28
C ALA A 239 -19.59 12.73 -3.80
N GLY A 240 -18.42 13.29 -3.50
CA GLY A 240 -17.84 13.33 -2.16
C GLY A 240 -16.91 12.15 -1.83
N PHE A 241 -16.88 11.11 -2.65
CA PHE A 241 -15.85 10.06 -2.56
C PHE A 241 -14.65 10.41 -3.44
N ALA A 242 -13.46 10.09 -2.96
CA ALA A 242 -12.21 10.35 -3.66
C ALA A 242 -11.25 9.15 -3.58
N PRO A 243 -10.32 8.98 -4.56
CA PRO A 243 -9.28 7.97 -4.50
C PRO A 243 -8.44 8.13 -3.24
N PHE A 244 -8.29 7.05 -2.45
CA PHE A 244 -7.65 7.08 -1.13
C PHE A 244 -6.39 6.23 -1.12
N GLY A 245 -6.48 4.91 -1.16
CA GLY A 245 -5.35 4.00 -1.39
C GLY A 245 -5.23 3.56 -2.83
N ILE A 246 -4.06 3.10 -3.24
CA ILE A 246 -3.81 2.50 -4.56
C ILE A 246 -2.73 1.43 -4.44
N GLN A 247 -2.96 0.27 -5.06
CA GLN A 247 -2.00 -0.83 -5.07
C GLN A 247 -1.94 -1.50 -6.45
N ASN A 248 -0.74 -1.69 -6.96
CA ASN A 248 -0.53 -2.51 -8.15
C ASN A 248 -0.46 -3.98 -7.75
N ILE A 249 -1.40 -4.78 -8.24
CA ILE A 249 -1.41 -6.23 -8.07
C ILE A 249 -1.36 -6.88 -9.45
N ASN A 250 -0.23 -7.47 -9.79
CA ASN A 250 0.00 -8.19 -11.06
C ASN A 250 -0.31 -7.36 -12.31
N GLY A 251 -0.01 -6.06 -12.30
CA GLY A 251 -0.18 -5.18 -13.45
C GLY A 251 -1.55 -4.51 -13.53
N THR A 252 -2.41 -4.70 -12.54
CA THR A 252 -3.67 -3.96 -12.39
C THR A 252 -3.66 -3.09 -11.14
N LEU A 253 -4.27 -1.92 -11.21
CA LEU A 253 -4.31 -0.94 -10.15
C LEU A 253 -5.64 -1.06 -9.38
N PHE A 254 -5.56 -1.54 -8.15
CA PHE A 254 -6.67 -1.51 -7.21
C PHE A 254 -6.69 -0.14 -6.54
N VAL A 255 -7.75 0.62 -6.76
CA VAL A 255 -7.96 1.96 -6.20
C VAL A 255 -9.09 1.91 -5.20
N THR A 256 -8.80 2.29 -3.97
CA THR A 256 -9.83 2.43 -2.93
C THR A 256 -10.33 3.86 -2.88
N TYR A 257 -11.58 4.05 -2.47
CA TYR A 257 -12.21 5.37 -2.33
C TYR A 257 -12.77 5.51 -0.93
N ALA A 258 -12.58 6.70 -0.35
CA ALA A 258 -13.17 7.08 0.93
C ALA A 258 -14.00 8.37 0.78
N LEU A 259 -14.94 8.57 1.71
CA LEU A 259 -15.73 9.79 1.77
C LEU A 259 -14.87 10.95 2.29
N GLN A 260 -14.84 12.07 1.56
CA GLN A 260 -14.08 13.26 1.95
C GLN A 260 -14.78 14.03 3.08
N ASN A 261 -13.98 14.61 3.99
CA ASN A 261 -14.46 15.68 4.88
C ASN A 261 -14.68 17.00 4.10
N ASN A 262 -15.16 18.04 4.79
CA ASN A 262 -15.46 19.33 4.15
C ASN A 262 -14.22 20.03 3.57
N GLU A 263 -13.07 19.85 4.20
CA GLU A 263 -11.76 20.37 3.76
C GLU A 263 -11.17 19.56 2.63
N LYS A 264 -11.77 18.41 2.30
CA LYS A 264 -11.23 17.43 1.33
C LYS A 264 -9.80 17.01 1.64
N HIS A 265 -9.49 16.94 2.92
CA HIS A 265 -8.18 16.56 3.43
C HIS A 265 -8.21 15.15 4.02
N ASP A 266 -9.19 14.87 4.89
CA ASP A 266 -9.31 13.61 5.58
C ASP A 266 -10.57 12.86 5.18
N ASP A 267 -10.59 11.57 5.45
CA ASP A 267 -11.74 10.71 5.25
C ASP A 267 -12.79 10.88 6.37
N VAL A 268 -14.00 10.52 6.05
CA VAL A 268 -15.11 10.40 6.99
C VAL A 268 -15.43 8.92 7.18
N ALA A 269 -14.92 8.36 8.25
CA ALA A 269 -15.16 6.96 8.60
C ALA A 269 -16.65 6.70 8.86
N GLY A 270 -17.11 5.54 8.41
CA GLY A 270 -18.49 5.09 8.61
C GLY A 270 -18.80 3.80 7.87
N PRO A 271 -19.71 2.95 8.35
CA PRO A 271 -20.09 1.73 7.67
C PRO A 271 -20.60 2.00 6.24
N GLY A 272 -20.00 1.37 5.24
CA GLY A 272 -20.33 1.58 3.83
C GLY A 272 -19.69 2.82 3.19
N ASN A 273 -18.84 3.55 3.92
CA ASN A 273 -18.07 4.68 3.37
C ASN A 273 -16.81 4.19 2.66
N GLY A 274 -17.01 3.47 1.56
CA GLY A 274 -15.91 3.00 0.73
C GLY A 274 -16.34 2.33 -0.56
N PHE A 275 -15.45 2.37 -1.56
CA PHE A 275 -15.54 1.65 -2.82
C PHE A 275 -14.14 1.15 -3.19
N VAL A 276 -14.08 0.17 -4.10
CA VAL A 276 -12.83 -0.28 -4.70
C VAL A 276 -13.06 -0.51 -6.17
N ASP A 277 -12.24 0.10 -7.02
CA ASP A 277 -12.21 -0.10 -8.46
C ASP A 277 -10.89 -0.75 -8.87
N VAL A 278 -10.93 -1.46 -9.97
CA VAL A 278 -9.74 -2.02 -10.64
C VAL A 278 -9.59 -1.34 -11.99
N PHE A 279 -8.42 -0.75 -12.22
CA PHE A 279 -8.03 -0.14 -13.48
C PHE A 279 -6.85 -0.89 -14.10
N ASP A 280 -6.71 -0.80 -15.42
CA ASP A 280 -5.42 -1.09 -16.04
C ASP A 280 -4.44 0.08 -15.80
N THR A 281 -3.20 -0.11 -16.20
CA THR A 281 -2.15 0.91 -16.08
C THR A 281 -2.28 2.04 -17.11
N ASP A 282 -3.19 1.93 -18.06
CA ASP A 282 -3.58 2.99 -19.00
C ASP A 282 -4.72 3.88 -18.47
N GLY A 283 -5.30 3.55 -17.31
CA GLY A 283 -6.37 4.30 -16.65
C GLY A 283 -7.77 3.93 -17.11
N ASN A 284 -7.95 2.80 -17.78
CA ASN A 284 -9.26 2.28 -18.14
C ASN A 284 -9.86 1.49 -16.98
N LEU A 285 -11.12 1.76 -16.65
CA LEU A 285 -11.86 0.98 -15.64
C LEU A 285 -12.09 -0.44 -16.16
N LEU A 286 -11.64 -1.44 -15.39
CA LEU A 286 -11.84 -2.85 -15.69
C LEU A 286 -13.02 -3.44 -14.91
N LEU A 287 -13.16 -3.05 -13.63
CA LEU A 287 -14.16 -3.64 -12.73
C LEU A 287 -14.44 -2.70 -11.56
N ARG A 288 -15.73 -2.48 -11.22
CA ARG A 288 -16.14 -2.07 -9.88
C ARG A 288 -16.03 -3.30 -8.96
N PHE A 289 -14.91 -3.37 -8.22
CA PHE A 289 -14.55 -4.55 -7.44
C PHE A 289 -15.40 -4.72 -6.19
N ALA A 290 -15.58 -3.64 -5.42
CA ALA A 290 -16.41 -3.67 -4.22
C ALA A 290 -17.07 -2.32 -3.96
N SER A 291 -18.28 -2.35 -3.39
CA SER A 291 -19.07 -1.15 -3.12
C SER A 291 -19.69 -1.20 -1.74
N ARG A 292 -19.42 -0.17 -0.91
CA ARG A 292 -20.09 0.01 0.39
C ARG A 292 -19.97 -1.22 1.32
N GLY A 293 -21.06 -1.65 1.93
CA GLY A 293 -21.14 -2.90 2.70
C GLY A 293 -20.13 -2.98 3.84
N THR A 294 -19.08 -3.79 3.66
CA THR A 294 -18.03 -4.00 4.66
C THR A 294 -16.92 -2.94 4.62
N LEU A 295 -16.92 -2.08 3.62
CA LEU A 295 -15.92 -1.04 3.43
C LEU A 295 -16.18 0.15 4.34
N ASN A 296 -15.11 0.68 4.93
CA ASN A 296 -15.12 1.81 5.84
C ASN A 296 -13.77 2.53 5.74
N SER A 297 -13.69 3.57 4.91
CA SER A 297 -12.42 4.23 4.55
C SER A 297 -11.33 3.20 4.21
N PRO A 298 -11.52 2.35 3.17
CA PRO A 298 -10.54 1.33 2.81
C PRO A 298 -9.27 1.98 2.28
N TRP A 299 -8.08 1.51 2.74
CA TRP A 299 -6.80 2.03 2.25
C TRP A 299 -5.86 0.92 1.78
N GLY A 300 -5.51 -0.02 2.65
CA GLY A 300 -4.58 -1.11 2.34
C GLY A 300 -5.22 -2.18 1.47
N VAL A 301 -4.55 -2.59 0.39
CA VAL A 301 -4.97 -3.71 -0.47
C VAL A 301 -3.79 -4.65 -0.66
N SER A 302 -4.02 -5.95 -0.51
CA SER A 302 -3.02 -6.98 -0.77
C SER A 302 -3.67 -8.25 -1.31
N ARG A 303 -2.95 -8.99 -2.12
CA ARG A 303 -3.35 -10.36 -2.43
C ARG A 303 -2.78 -11.29 -1.36
N ALA A 304 -3.62 -12.11 -0.75
CA ALA A 304 -3.18 -13.13 0.20
C ALA A 304 -2.29 -14.18 -0.49
N SER A 305 -1.29 -14.71 0.22
CA SER A 305 -0.52 -15.85 -0.27
C SER A 305 -1.39 -17.10 -0.36
N PHE A 306 -0.95 -18.10 -1.10
CA PHE A 306 -1.63 -19.40 -1.16
C PHE A 306 -1.49 -20.23 0.12
N ALA A 307 -0.75 -19.74 1.11
CA ALA A 307 -0.61 -20.33 2.46
C ALA A 307 -1.31 -19.50 3.55
N PHE A 308 -2.17 -18.54 3.17
CA PHE A 308 -2.82 -17.61 4.10
C PHE A 308 -4.11 -18.16 4.74
N GLY A 309 -4.18 -19.45 4.97
CA GLY A 309 -5.32 -20.08 5.65
C GLY A 309 -6.61 -20.04 4.80
N ARG A 310 -7.76 -19.72 5.42
CA ARG A 310 -9.07 -19.72 4.78
C ARG A 310 -9.17 -18.81 3.56
N PHE A 311 -8.46 -17.70 3.55
CA PHE A 311 -8.54 -16.69 2.50
C PHE A 311 -7.32 -16.69 1.57
N SER A 312 -6.70 -17.87 1.39
CA SER A 312 -5.57 -18.06 0.48
C SER A 312 -5.91 -17.62 -0.94
N GLY A 313 -5.09 -16.72 -1.49
CA GLY A 313 -5.25 -16.20 -2.86
C GLY A 313 -6.29 -15.09 -3.03
N ASP A 314 -7.08 -14.79 -2.01
CA ASP A 314 -8.07 -13.71 -2.01
C ASP A 314 -7.42 -12.33 -2.05
N ILE A 315 -8.20 -11.34 -2.47
CA ILE A 315 -7.85 -9.92 -2.31
C ILE A 315 -8.30 -9.47 -0.93
N LEU A 316 -7.35 -9.02 -0.13
CA LEU A 316 -7.58 -8.48 1.20
C LEU A 316 -7.69 -6.97 1.13
N ILE A 317 -8.71 -6.40 1.77
CA ILE A 317 -8.94 -4.96 1.86
C ILE A 317 -8.98 -4.57 3.34
N GLY A 318 -8.03 -3.75 3.76
CA GLY A 318 -7.93 -3.16 5.09
C GLY A 318 -8.66 -1.82 5.15
N ASN A 319 -9.54 -1.69 6.13
CA ASN A 319 -10.24 -0.45 6.41
C ASN A 319 -9.46 0.38 7.45
N PHE A 320 -9.13 1.61 7.13
CA PHE A 320 -8.64 2.57 8.13
C PHE A 320 -9.74 2.88 9.16
N GLY A 321 -10.97 3.11 8.69
CA GLY A 321 -12.06 3.62 9.53
C GLY A 321 -12.56 2.69 10.63
N ASP A 322 -12.29 1.36 10.58
CA ASP A 322 -12.67 0.43 11.66
C ASP A 322 -11.62 -0.68 11.92
N GLY A 323 -10.46 -0.58 11.30
CA GLY A 323 -9.33 -1.50 11.47
C GLY A 323 -9.56 -2.93 10.98
N LYS A 324 -10.69 -3.22 10.31
CA LYS A 324 -11.03 -4.57 9.90
C LYS A 324 -10.49 -4.89 8.52
N ILE A 325 -10.23 -6.19 8.30
CA ILE A 325 -9.76 -6.70 7.01
C ILE A 325 -10.82 -7.62 6.43
N SER A 326 -11.28 -7.28 5.22
CA SER A 326 -12.24 -8.04 4.43
C SER A 326 -11.53 -8.79 3.31
N ALA A 327 -11.92 -10.04 3.07
CA ALA A 327 -11.42 -10.89 1.99
C ALA A 327 -12.47 -11.00 0.88
N PHE A 328 -12.01 -10.90 -0.36
CA PHE A 328 -12.83 -10.97 -1.56
C PHE A 328 -12.18 -11.91 -2.58
N GLY A 329 -13.00 -12.64 -3.33
CA GLY A 329 -12.55 -13.35 -4.52
C GLY A 329 -11.99 -12.41 -5.59
N SER A 330 -11.35 -12.96 -6.60
CA SER A 330 -10.79 -12.17 -7.72
C SER A 330 -11.86 -11.46 -8.56
N ASP A 331 -13.11 -11.86 -8.44
CA ASP A 331 -14.31 -11.30 -9.06
C ASP A 331 -15.01 -10.22 -8.24
N GLY A 332 -14.53 -9.97 -7.00
CA GLY A 332 -15.10 -9.01 -6.07
C GLY A 332 -16.16 -9.59 -5.13
N ASP A 333 -16.40 -10.90 -5.17
CA ASP A 333 -17.32 -11.55 -4.25
C ASP A 333 -16.78 -11.57 -2.82
N PHE A 334 -17.57 -11.14 -1.86
CA PHE A 334 -17.18 -11.08 -0.44
C PHE A 334 -17.14 -12.49 0.18
N HIS A 335 -15.94 -12.92 0.60
CA HIS A 335 -15.72 -14.23 1.22
C HIS A 335 -15.78 -14.20 2.75
N GLY A 336 -15.54 -13.04 3.37
CA GLY A 336 -15.60 -12.89 4.82
C GLY A 336 -14.64 -11.83 5.37
N ARG A 337 -14.61 -11.73 6.71
CA ARG A 337 -13.62 -10.90 7.43
C ARG A 337 -12.66 -11.80 8.19
N LEU A 338 -11.40 -11.39 8.29
CA LEU A 338 -10.44 -12.03 9.18
C LEU A 338 -10.96 -11.99 10.62
N ARG A 339 -10.75 -13.07 11.38
CA ARG A 339 -11.17 -13.17 12.78
C ARG A 339 -9.95 -13.37 13.67
N ASP A 340 -9.93 -12.68 14.77
CA ASP A 340 -8.89 -12.81 15.78
C ASP A 340 -8.93 -14.20 16.44
N ALA A 341 -7.77 -14.82 16.52
CA ALA A 341 -7.63 -16.19 17.01
C ALA A 341 -7.99 -16.36 18.49
N THR A 342 -7.82 -15.32 19.30
CA THR A 342 -8.11 -15.34 20.75
C THR A 342 -9.58 -15.05 21.03
N THR A 343 -10.07 -13.94 20.48
CA THR A 343 -11.42 -13.45 20.78
C THR A 343 -12.51 -14.07 19.92
N LYS A 344 -12.13 -14.68 18.80
CA LYS A 344 -13.03 -15.22 17.76
C LYS A 344 -13.98 -14.17 17.13
N LYS A 345 -13.72 -12.88 17.39
CA LYS A 345 -14.43 -11.75 16.80
C LYS A 345 -13.75 -11.29 15.50
N PRO A 346 -14.37 -10.45 14.65
CA PRO A 346 -13.65 -9.81 13.57
C PRO A 346 -12.37 -9.15 14.10
N LEU A 347 -11.23 -9.47 13.45
CA LEU A 347 -9.95 -8.86 13.76
C LEU A 347 -10.05 -7.37 13.45
N ALA A 348 -9.58 -6.52 14.36
CA ALA A 348 -9.53 -5.07 14.20
C ALA A 348 -8.20 -4.55 14.74
N ILE A 349 -7.53 -3.74 13.92
CA ILE A 349 -6.27 -3.05 14.25
C ILE A 349 -6.57 -1.56 14.18
N ASP A 350 -6.49 -0.87 15.30
CA ASP A 350 -6.76 0.56 15.38
C ASP A 350 -5.83 1.36 14.48
N GLY A 351 -6.40 2.24 13.63
CA GLY A 351 -5.65 3.05 12.67
C GLY A 351 -4.94 2.25 11.58
N LEU A 352 -5.49 1.11 11.13
CA LEU A 352 -4.89 0.23 10.11
C LEU A 352 -4.68 0.96 8.78
N TRP A 353 -3.42 1.05 8.34
CA TRP A 353 -3.04 1.62 7.04
C TRP A 353 -2.67 0.54 6.02
N THR A 354 -1.40 0.23 5.87
CA THR A 354 -0.94 -0.77 4.89
C THR A 354 -1.18 -2.19 5.37
N ILE A 355 -1.52 -3.05 4.42
CA ILE A 355 -1.33 -4.51 4.50
C ILE A 355 -0.51 -4.95 3.28
N THR A 356 0.53 -5.76 3.48
CA THR A 356 1.39 -6.26 2.41
C THR A 356 1.98 -7.61 2.76
N LEU A 357 2.23 -8.46 1.76
CA LEU A 357 2.98 -9.71 2.00
C LEU A 357 4.46 -9.41 2.28
N GLY A 358 5.10 -10.31 3.00
CA GLY A 358 6.53 -10.27 3.19
C GLY A 358 7.30 -10.47 1.89
N GLY A 359 8.49 -9.88 1.81
CA GLY A 359 9.37 -9.92 0.64
C GLY A 359 10.66 -9.13 0.89
N GLY A 360 10.72 -8.41 2.01
CA GLY A 360 11.92 -7.74 2.50
C GLY A 360 12.86 -8.65 3.30
N ARG A 361 13.91 -8.07 3.84
CA ARG A 361 14.92 -8.79 4.64
C ARG A 361 14.29 -9.46 5.87
N ASN A 362 14.66 -10.71 6.13
CA ASN A 362 14.19 -11.53 7.26
C ASN A 362 12.66 -11.66 7.33
N SER A 363 11.94 -11.54 6.20
CA SER A 363 10.50 -11.69 6.15
C SER A 363 10.09 -13.03 5.55
N ASN A 364 8.86 -13.45 5.88
CA ASN A 364 8.23 -14.62 5.28
C ASN A 364 7.19 -14.14 4.26
N SER A 365 7.27 -14.63 3.01
CA SER A 365 6.36 -14.29 1.91
C SER A 365 4.91 -14.73 2.14
N ASP A 366 4.65 -15.62 3.08
CA ASP A 366 3.31 -16.09 3.44
C ASP A 366 2.71 -15.34 4.64
N THR A 367 3.46 -14.40 5.21
CA THR A 367 3.03 -13.55 6.32
C THR A 367 2.54 -12.21 5.79
N LEU A 368 1.39 -11.78 6.25
CA LEU A 368 0.88 -10.44 5.98
C LEU A 368 1.46 -9.47 7.03
N TYR A 369 2.17 -8.45 6.56
CA TYR A 369 2.69 -7.35 7.37
C TYR A 369 1.71 -6.18 7.33
N PHE A 370 1.65 -5.40 8.40
CA PHE A 370 0.80 -4.23 8.47
C PHE A 370 1.48 -3.05 9.16
N THR A 371 1.00 -1.85 8.86
CA THR A 371 1.27 -0.63 9.60
C THR A 371 -0.02 -0.04 10.13
N ALA A 372 0.08 0.71 11.23
CA ALA A 372 -1.07 1.38 11.81
C ALA A 372 -0.67 2.65 12.56
N GLY A 373 -1.62 3.58 12.66
CA GLY A 373 -1.59 4.80 13.47
C GLY A 373 -2.60 4.73 14.62
N PRO A 374 -2.38 3.91 15.69
CA PRO A 374 -3.35 3.80 16.78
C PRO A 374 -3.50 5.09 17.59
N ASP A 375 -4.57 5.14 18.41
CA ASP A 375 -4.94 6.30 19.25
C ASP A 375 -5.13 7.60 18.44
N SER A 376 -5.97 7.55 17.42
CA SER A 376 -6.22 8.69 16.54
C SER A 376 -4.91 9.20 15.91
N GLU A 377 -4.11 8.29 15.37
CA GLU A 377 -2.88 8.56 14.62
C GLU A 377 -1.70 9.13 15.45
N MET A 378 -1.84 9.21 16.77
CA MET A 378 -0.76 9.72 17.64
C MET A 378 0.38 8.72 17.83
N ASN A 379 0.11 7.43 17.65
CA ASN A 379 1.09 6.37 17.84
C ASN A 379 1.37 5.63 16.54
N GLY A 380 2.34 4.71 16.56
CA GLY A 380 2.70 3.91 15.40
C GLY A 380 2.93 2.44 15.76
N LEU A 381 2.54 1.58 14.85
CA LEU A 381 2.68 0.14 14.98
C LEU A 381 3.06 -0.50 13.65
N PHE A 382 4.10 -1.33 13.66
CA PHE A 382 4.44 -2.27 12.61
C PHE A 382 4.29 -3.68 13.13
N GLY A 383 3.63 -4.56 12.40
CA GLY A 383 3.34 -5.90 12.87
C GLY A 383 3.00 -6.90 11.77
N THR A 384 2.59 -8.10 12.18
CA THR A 384 2.23 -9.21 11.30
C THR A 384 0.87 -9.80 11.63
N ILE A 385 0.26 -10.41 10.62
CA ILE A 385 -0.96 -11.19 10.71
C ILE A 385 -0.67 -12.56 10.09
N THR A 386 -0.85 -13.62 10.86
CA THR A 386 -0.62 -15.00 10.41
C THR A 386 -1.84 -15.86 10.65
N PRO A 387 -2.18 -16.79 9.71
CA PRO A 387 -3.25 -17.75 9.95
C PRO A 387 -2.88 -18.70 11.09
N GLN A 388 -3.88 -19.11 11.86
CA GLN A 388 -3.76 -20.29 12.72
C GLN A 388 -4.05 -21.56 11.91
N ASN A 389 -3.16 -22.54 12.01
CA ASN A 389 -3.28 -23.85 11.38
C ASN A 389 -4.13 -24.79 12.24
#